data_6d3c2a3bc6a2a109537c246ce5561666
#
_entry.id   6d3c2a3bc6a2a109537c246ce5561666
#
_cell.length_a   1.000
_cell.length_b   1.000
_cell.length_c   1.000
_cell.angle_alpha   90.00
_cell.angle_beta   90.00
_cell.angle_gamma   90.00
#
_symmetry.space_group_name_H-M   'P 1'
#
loop_
_entity.id
_entity.type
_entity.pdbx_description
1 polymer ?
#
loop_
_entity_poly.entity_id
_entity_poly.type
_entity_poly.pdbx_seq_one_letter_code
_entity_poly.pdbx_strand_id
1 'polypeptide(L)'
;MTQSAVILKNPQVAVSAANAIAADLNALERHVDEALMRAHAIGQTLSSGRMAAGISATFGQAMFDDLAKVIPDATSLRGSVVAMHLRMQRRADSLGVSPTLGIEEKPPENGPETPWPKAELQPASALVAAE
;
A
#
# COMPACT_ATOMS: atom_id res chain seq x y z
N MET A 1 -2.63 23.69 -29.79
CA MET A 1 -3.18 24.28 -28.56
C MET A 1 -2.02 24.58 -27.64
N THR A 2 -1.68 25.87 -27.52
CA THR A 2 -0.65 26.32 -26.58
C THR A 2 -1.16 26.12 -25.17
N GLN A 3 -0.56 25.16 -24.44
CA GLN A 3 -0.75 25.07 -22.99
C GLN A 3 -0.22 26.35 -22.38
N SER A 4 -1.09 27.17 -21.82
CA SER A 4 -0.69 28.34 -21.05
C SER A 4 0.15 27.82 -19.88
N ALA A 5 1.43 28.14 -19.86
CA ALA A 5 2.30 27.83 -18.75
C ALA A 5 1.73 28.46 -17.48
N VAL A 6 1.44 27.67 -16.47
CA VAL A 6 1.01 28.17 -15.17
C VAL A 6 2.21 28.83 -14.51
N ILE A 7 2.13 30.15 -14.31
CA ILE A 7 3.17 30.91 -13.61
C ILE A 7 2.91 30.78 -12.12
N LEU A 8 3.78 30.05 -11.43
CA LEU A 8 3.74 29.92 -9.98
C LEU A 8 4.20 31.23 -9.32
N LYS A 9 3.39 31.78 -8.41
CA LYS A 9 3.74 32.99 -7.66
C LYS A 9 4.94 32.79 -6.73
N ASN A 10 5.09 31.58 -6.20
CA ASN A 10 6.21 31.22 -5.33
C ASN A 10 6.64 29.78 -5.61
N PRO A 11 7.58 29.54 -6.53
CA PRO A 11 8.04 28.22 -6.91
C PRO A 11 8.64 27.42 -5.75
N GLN A 12 9.34 28.05 -4.81
CA GLN A 12 9.95 27.36 -3.67
C GLN A 12 8.91 26.82 -2.70
N VAL A 13 7.85 27.58 -2.44
CA VAL A 13 6.73 27.09 -1.61
C VAL A 13 6.02 25.94 -2.30
N ALA A 14 5.85 25.99 -3.61
CA ALA A 14 5.25 24.92 -4.39
C ALA A 14 6.08 23.62 -4.31
N VAL A 15 7.40 23.70 -4.43
CA VAL A 15 8.29 22.53 -4.27
C VAL A 15 8.24 21.98 -2.85
N SER A 16 8.26 22.83 -1.84
CA SER A 16 8.16 22.41 -0.44
C SER A 16 6.83 21.70 -0.15
N ALA A 17 5.72 22.24 -0.66
CA ALA A 17 4.41 21.63 -0.54
C ALA A 17 4.35 20.28 -1.27
N ALA A 18 4.91 20.18 -2.48
CA ALA A 18 4.98 18.94 -3.24
C ALA A 18 5.77 17.85 -2.50
N ASN A 19 6.89 18.21 -1.86
CA ASN A 19 7.68 17.28 -1.06
C ASN A 19 6.90 16.78 0.17
N ALA A 20 6.21 17.66 0.87
CA ALA A 20 5.38 17.28 2.02
C ALA A 20 4.24 16.35 1.60
N ILE A 21 3.54 16.65 0.52
CA ILE A 21 2.47 15.83 -0.02
C ILE A 21 3.00 14.45 -0.43
N ALA A 22 4.14 14.39 -1.10
CA ALA A 22 4.74 13.13 -1.53
C ALA A 22 5.14 12.26 -0.33
N ALA A 23 5.67 12.86 0.74
CA ALA A 23 6.00 12.14 1.98
C ALA A 23 4.74 11.57 2.64
N ASP A 24 3.68 12.35 2.76
CA ASP A 24 2.40 11.92 3.34
C ASP A 24 1.75 10.82 2.50
N LEU A 25 1.82 10.93 1.17
CA LEU A 25 1.27 9.95 0.25
C LEU A 25 2.01 8.61 0.36
N ASN A 26 3.34 8.62 0.40
CA ASN A 26 4.13 7.41 0.60
C ASN A 26 3.84 6.75 1.95
N ALA A 27 3.64 7.55 3.00
CA ALA A 27 3.23 7.05 4.32
C ALA A 27 1.84 6.41 4.26
N LEU A 28 0.89 7.05 3.58
CA LEU A 28 -0.47 6.53 3.41
C LEU A 28 -0.47 5.20 2.67
N GLU A 29 0.26 5.08 1.56
CA GLU A 29 0.39 3.82 0.80
C GLU A 29 0.89 2.69 1.70
N ARG A 30 1.95 2.94 2.46
CA ARG A 30 2.49 1.95 3.40
C ARG A 30 1.48 1.54 4.47
N HIS A 31 0.77 2.50 5.06
CA HIS A 31 -0.23 2.19 6.09
C HIS A 31 -1.42 1.40 5.54
N VAL A 32 -1.81 1.64 4.30
CA VAL A 32 -2.86 0.85 3.65
C VAL A 32 -2.39 -0.59 3.39
N ASP A 33 -1.17 -0.78 2.95
CA ASP A 33 -0.58 -2.12 2.78
C ASP A 33 -0.45 -2.84 4.13
N GLU A 34 -0.03 -2.14 5.20
CA GLU A 34 0.00 -2.67 6.56
C GLU A 34 -1.41 -3.06 7.06
N ALA A 35 -2.43 -2.26 6.76
CA ALA A 35 -3.82 -2.58 7.11
C ALA A 35 -4.29 -3.86 6.40
N LEU A 36 -3.99 -4.03 5.12
CA LEU A 36 -4.28 -5.26 4.38
C LEU A 36 -3.58 -6.48 4.98
N MET A 37 -2.30 -6.36 5.32
CA MET A 37 -1.55 -7.43 5.98
C MET A 37 -2.20 -7.82 7.31
N ARG A 38 -2.64 -6.84 8.10
CA ARG A 38 -3.33 -7.08 9.38
C ARG A 38 -4.68 -7.75 9.20
N ALA A 39 -5.45 -7.36 8.19
CA ALA A 39 -6.73 -8.00 7.89
C ALA A 39 -6.55 -9.48 7.53
N HIS A 40 -5.56 -9.81 6.70
CA HIS A 40 -5.23 -11.21 6.38
C HIS A 40 -4.75 -11.98 7.61
N ALA A 41 -3.94 -11.36 8.47
CA ALA A 41 -3.46 -11.97 9.71
C ALA A 41 -4.60 -12.30 10.68
N ILE A 42 -5.64 -11.48 10.75
CA ILE A 42 -6.85 -11.78 11.55
C ILE A 42 -7.48 -13.09 11.10
N GLY A 43 -7.64 -13.32 9.79
CA GLY A 43 -8.21 -14.56 9.26
C GLY A 43 -7.38 -15.80 9.66
N GLN A 44 -6.07 -15.69 9.58
CA GLN A 44 -5.17 -16.76 10.00
C GLN A 44 -5.29 -17.03 11.50
N THR A 45 -5.30 -16.00 12.33
CA THR A 45 -5.41 -16.11 13.78
C THR A 45 -6.76 -16.68 14.22
N LEU A 46 -7.85 -16.28 13.57
CA LEU A 46 -9.17 -16.84 13.81
C LEU A 46 -9.21 -18.35 13.54
N SER A 47 -8.67 -18.79 12.40
CA SER A 47 -8.63 -20.20 12.04
C SER A 47 -7.75 -21.02 12.98
N SER A 48 -6.52 -20.59 13.21
CA SER A 48 -5.57 -21.31 14.06
C SER A 48 -6.02 -21.33 15.52
N GLY A 49 -6.53 -20.23 16.05
CA GLY A 49 -7.02 -20.13 17.41
C GLY A 49 -8.24 -21.04 17.66
N ARG A 50 -9.19 -21.06 16.70
CA ARG A 50 -10.35 -21.96 16.77
C ARG A 50 -9.91 -23.43 16.82
N MET A 51 -9.00 -23.81 15.94
CA MET A 51 -8.50 -25.20 15.88
C MET A 51 -7.76 -25.58 17.18
N ALA A 52 -6.89 -24.73 17.67
CA ALA A 52 -6.14 -24.96 18.91
C ALA A 52 -7.07 -25.06 20.13
N ALA A 53 -8.16 -24.29 20.17
CA ALA A 53 -9.14 -24.33 21.26
C ALA A 53 -10.18 -25.44 21.12
N GLY A 54 -10.17 -26.23 20.03
CA GLY A 54 -11.16 -27.26 19.77
C GLY A 54 -12.59 -26.74 19.55
N ILE A 55 -12.72 -25.48 19.12
CA ILE A 55 -14.01 -24.83 18.91
C ILE A 55 -14.56 -25.22 17.52
N SER A 56 -15.88 -25.46 17.44
CA SER A 56 -16.53 -25.87 16.21
C SER A 56 -16.37 -24.79 15.09
N ALA A 57 -16.37 -25.24 13.83
CA ALA A 57 -16.23 -24.37 12.67
C ALA A 57 -17.33 -23.31 12.57
N THR A 58 -18.52 -23.58 13.08
CA THR A 58 -19.66 -22.65 13.02
C THR A 58 -19.54 -21.46 13.96
N PHE A 59 -18.72 -21.56 15.00
CA PHE A 59 -18.61 -20.52 16.04
C PHE A 59 -18.06 -19.21 15.51
N GLY A 60 -17.13 -19.24 14.58
CA GLY A 60 -16.46 -18.05 14.08
C GLY A 60 -16.98 -17.52 12.74
N GLN A 61 -18.03 -18.12 12.18
CA GLN A 61 -18.46 -17.81 10.81
C GLN A 61 -18.83 -16.33 10.62
N ALA A 62 -19.51 -15.71 11.57
CA ALA A 62 -19.88 -14.30 11.49
C ALA A 62 -18.65 -13.38 11.43
N MET A 63 -17.57 -13.70 12.13
CA MET A 63 -16.31 -12.95 12.08
C MET A 63 -15.63 -13.08 10.71
N PHE A 64 -15.68 -14.27 10.09
CA PHE A 64 -15.18 -14.46 8.73
C PHE A 64 -16.03 -13.73 7.71
N ASP A 65 -17.36 -13.68 7.90
CA ASP A 65 -18.26 -12.90 7.04
C ASP A 65 -17.94 -11.39 7.13
N ASP A 66 -17.65 -10.88 8.31
CA ASP A 66 -17.23 -9.50 8.50
C ASP A 66 -15.85 -9.24 7.86
N LEU A 67 -14.89 -10.14 8.04
CA LEU A 67 -13.56 -10.05 7.44
C LEU A 67 -13.65 -10.06 5.90
N ALA A 68 -14.56 -10.85 5.34
CA ALA A 68 -14.83 -10.90 3.90
C ALA A 68 -15.35 -9.57 3.32
N LYS A 69 -15.79 -8.64 4.16
CA LYS A 69 -16.13 -7.26 3.78
C LYS A 69 -14.95 -6.31 3.97
N VAL A 70 -14.20 -6.47 5.05
CA VAL A 70 -13.06 -5.62 5.39
C VAL A 70 -11.96 -5.69 4.31
N ILE A 71 -11.63 -6.89 3.83
CA ILE A 71 -10.56 -7.08 2.85
C ILE A 71 -10.87 -6.40 1.50
N PRO A 72 -12.04 -6.57 0.89
CA PRO A 72 -12.41 -5.83 -0.32
C PRO A 72 -12.43 -4.32 -0.12
N ASP A 73 -12.90 -3.82 1.02
CA ASP A 73 -12.93 -2.38 1.31
C ASP A 73 -11.51 -1.82 1.41
N ALA A 74 -10.62 -2.51 2.10
CA ALA A 74 -9.22 -2.13 2.16
C ALA A 74 -8.52 -2.20 0.80
N THR A 75 -8.83 -3.20 -0.02
CA THR A 75 -8.33 -3.32 -1.40
C THR A 75 -8.83 -2.16 -2.27
N SER A 76 -10.09 -1.78 -2.13
CA SER A 76 -10.68 -0.63 -2.82
C SER A 76 -10.02 0.68 -2.39
N LEU A 77 -9.78 0.86 -1.09
CA LEU A 77 -9.03 2.01 -0.57
C LEU A 77 -7.62 2.09 -1.18
N ARG A 78 -6.92 0.96 -1.24
CA ARG A 78 -5.60 0.88 -1.87
C ARG A 78 -5.64 1.35 -3.33
N GLY A 79 -6.60 0.86 -4.10
CA GLY A 79 -6.80 1.29 -5.50
C GLY A 79 -7.04 2.80 -5.62
N SER A 80 -7.83 3.38 -4.72
CA SER A 80 -8.10 4.82 -4.68
C SER A 80 -6.84 5.63 -4.34
N VAL A 81 -6.01 5.16 -3.42
CA VAL A 81 -4.74 5.81 -3.05
C VAL A 81 -3.76 5.78 -4.22
N VAL A 82 -3.63 4.66 -4.92
CA VAL A 82 -2.79 4.55 -6.13
C VAL A 82 -3.28 5.50 -7.23
N ALA A 83 -4.59 5.56 -7.49
CA ALA A 83 -5.15 6.48 -8.47
C ALA A 83 -4.91 7.96 -8.11
N MET A 84 -5.01 8.29 -6.83
CA MET A 84 -4.69 9.63 -6.32
C MET A 84 -3.21 9.96 -6.53
N HIS A 85 -2.30 9.03 -6.23
CA HIS A 85 -0.87 9.19 -6.45
C HIS A 85 -0.56 9.55 -7.91
N LEU A 86 -1.05 8.74 -8.85
CA LEU A 86 -0.83 8.98 -10.28
C LEU A 86 -1.38 10.34 -10.74
N ARG A 87 -2.53 10.74 -10.18
CA ARG A 87 -3.13 12.03 -10.49
C ARG A 87 -2.32 13.21 -9.94
N MET A 88 -1.83 13.09 -8.71
CA MET A 88 -0.96 14.10 -8.09
C MET A 88 0.37 14.23 -8.84
N GLN A 89 0.98 13.11 -9.24
CA GLN A 89 2.20 13.11 -10.04
C GLN A 89 2.01 13.86 -11.36
N ARG A 90 0.96 13.54 -12.10
CA ARG A 90 0.64 14.26 -13.36
C ARG A 90 0.44 15.75 -13.15
N ARG A 91 -0.16 16.16 -12.03
CA ARG A 91 -0.34 17.57 -11.69
C ARG A 91 0.97 18.25 -11.36
N ALA A 92 1.83 17.61 -10.58
CA ALA A 92 3.17 18.13 -10.29
C ALA A 92 3.97 18.31 -11.58
N ASP A 93 3.96 17.32 -12.48
CA ASP A 93 4.64 17.38 -13.77
C ASP A 93 4.12 18.54 -14.61
N SER A 94 2.79 18.75 -14.67
CA SER A 94 2.18 19.85 -15.43
C SER A 94 2.53 21.23 -14.88
N LEU A 95 2.89 21.34 -13.61
CA LEU A 95 3.35 22.57 -12.96
C LEU A 95 4.86 22.75 -13.03
N GLY A 96 5.61 21.77 -13.55
CA GLY A 96 7.07 21.75 -13.54
C GLY A 96 7.65 21.61 -12.13
N VAL A 97 6.89 21.03 -11.20
CA VAL A 97 7.28 20.82 -9.82
C VAL A 97 7.61 19.35 -9.64
N SER A 98 8.90 19.03 -9.48
CA SER A 98 9.33 17.66 -9.18
C SER A 98 9.66 17.54 -7.70
N PRO A 99 8.98 16.64 -6.96
CA PRO A 99 9.36 16.36 -5.57
C PRO A 99 10.78 15.78 -5.53
N THR A 100 11.64 16.34 -4.67
CA THR A 100 13.01 15.90 -4.46
C THR A 100 13.11 15.06 -3.18
N LEU A 101 12.18 14.15 -2.95
CA LEU A 101 12.34 13.18 -1.88
C LEU A 101 13.53 12.31 -2.19
N GLY A 102 14.43 12.17 -1.21
CA GLY A 102 15.51 11.17 -1.23
C GLY A 102 14.86 9.80 -1.42
N ILE A 103 14.91 9.35 -2.63
CA ILE A 103 14.13 8.25 -3.14
C ILE A 103 14.85 6.97 -2.72
N GLU A 104 14.22 6.13 -1.94
CA GLU A 104 14.24 4.71 -2.26
C GLU A 104 13.69 4.63 -3.69
N GLU A 105 14.50 4.20 -4.64
CA GLU A 105 14.11 4.09 -6.04
C GLU A 105 12.89 3.19 -6.15
N LYS A 106 11.72 3.81 -6.11
CA LYS A 106 10.48 3.15 -6.45
C LYS A 106 10.56 2.86 -7.95
N PRO A 107 10.46 1.62 -8.40
CA PRO A 107 10.45 1.34 -9.83
C PRO A 107 9.35 2.16 -10.49
N PRO A 108 9.56 2.65 -11.73
CA PRO A 108 8.58 3.46 -12.42
C PRO A 108 7.25 2.71 -12.51
N GLU A 109 6.17 3.32 -12.05
CA GLU A 109 4.84 2.70 -12.00
C GLU A 109 4.29 2.32 -13.38
N ASN A 110 4.91 2.79 -14.46
CA ASN A 110 4.64 2.43 -15.84
C ASN A 110 5.78 1.64 -16.49
N GLY A 111 6.71 1.13 -15.72
CA GLY A 111 7.76 0.22 -16.21
C GLY A 111 7.18 -1.17 -16.52
N PRO A 112 7.91 -1.98 -17.30
CA PRO A 112 7.54 -3.38 -17.45
C PRO A 112 7.41 -3.98 -16.06
N GLU A 113 6.33 -4.75 -15.82
CA GLU A 113 6.14 -5.46 -14.57
C GLU A 113 7.40 -6.25 -14.25
N THR A 114 8.19 -5.75 -13.31
CA THR A 114 9.30 -6.54 -12.79
C THR A 114 8.69 -7.73 -12.07
N PRO A 115 9.08 -8.95 -12.41
CA PRO A 115 8.61 -10.11 -11.68
C PRO A 115 8.86 -9.88 -10.20
N TRP A 116 7.84 -10.09 -9.37
CA TRP A 116 8.03 -10.11 -7.92
C TRP A 116 9.32 -10.88 -7.62
N PRO A 117 10.22 -10.35 -6.78
CA PRO A 117 11.34 -11.15 -6.31
C PRO A 117 10.73 -12.44 -5.79
N LYS A 118 11.12 -13.56 -6.39
CA LYS A 118 10.72 -14.87 -5.90
C LYS A 118 11.16 -14.89 -4.45
N ALA A 119 10.19 -14.78 -3.52
CA ALA A 119 10.46 -15.06 -2.14
C ALA A 119 11.09 -16.45 -2.15
N GLU A 120 12.36 -16.56 -1.82
CA GLU A 120 12.94 -17.84 -1.49
C GLU A 120 12.13 -18.33 -0.29
N LEU A 121 11.16 -19.19 -0.57
CA LEU A 121 10.45 -19.94 0.46
C LEU A 121 11.52 -20.71 1.20
N GLN A 122 11.95 -20.17 2.33
CA GLN A 122 12.76 -20.97 3.25
C GLN A 122 11.94 -22.22 3.58
N PRO A 123 12.48 -23.40 3.33
CA PRO A 123 11.75 -24.62 3.61
C PRO A 123 11.34 -24.61 5.09
N ALA A 124 10.10 -24.96 5.36
CA ALA A 124 9.52 -24.99 6.70
C ALA A 124 10.32 -25.80 7.75
N SER A 125 11.28 -26.58 7.30
CA SER A 125 12.25 -27.32 8.15
C SER A 125 13.26 -26.44 8.88
N ALA A 126 13.42 -25.16 8.53
CA ALA A 126 14.32 -24.25 9.26
C ALA A 126 13.70 -23.69 10.56
N LEU A 127 12.40 -23.86 10.78
CA LEU A 127 11.68 -23.37 11.96
C LEU A 127 11.61 -24.39 13.12
N VAL A 128 12.05 -25.63 12.92
CA VAL A 128 11.98 -26.70 13.94
C VAL A 128 13.32 -26.92 14.67
N ALA A 129 14.38 -26.21 14.30
CA ALA A 129 15.72 -26.40 14.88
C ALA A 129 16.12 -25.34 15.92
N ALA A 130 15.17 -24.61 16.53
CA ALA A 130 15.40 -23.63 17.57
C ALA A 130 14.56 -23.92 18.82
N GLU A 131 14.62 -25.15 19.33
CA GLU A 131 14.32 -25.49 20.73
C GLU A 131 15.59 -25.96 21.44
#